data_c616278efec6b319bdd3a522ba157f34
#
_entry.id   c616278efec6b319bdd3a522ba157f34
#
_cell.length_a   1.000
_cell.length_b   1.000
_cell.length_c   1.000
_cell.angle_alpha   90.00
_cell.angle_beta   90.00
_cell.angle_gamma   90.00
#
_symmetry.space_group_name_H-M   'P 1'
#
loop_
_entity.id
_entity.type
_entity.pdbx_description
1 polymer ?
#
loop_
_entity_poly.entity_id
_entity_poly.type
_entity_poly.pdbx_seq_one_letter_code
_entity_poly.pdbx_strand_id
1 'polypeptide(L)'
;YGYSVNEGRARETINAIFDSECNLIDTSRNYGFGNAEKRIGQVIQERGGLPDDFVISTKLDRNMKTQKFDAARARKSIEESLEALKVDRIGLLHLHDPEHCKDITEITGSNGSLAELFKMKEEGLAETVGLAMGKTELMLEIIKEWPFDAIINHNRFTLLNRNADELYSYAYSNNISIINAAPYASGVLAK
;
A
#
# COMPACT_ATOMS: atom_id res chain seq x y z
N TYR A 1 14.09 -5.36 5.98
CA TYR A 1 14.80 -6.63 5.90
C TYR A 1 16.22 -6.34 5.46
N GLY A 2 17.22 -6.79 6.25
CA GLY A 2 18.62 -6.36 6.14
C GLY A 2 19.51 -7.23 5.26
N TYR A 3 19.01 -7.80 4.17
CA TYR A 3 19.83 -8.54 3.22
C TYR A 3 19.98 -7.77 1.90
N SER A 4 21.13 -7.97 1.25
CA SER A 4 21.37 -7.42 -0.08
C SER A 4 20.49 -8.10 -1.12
N VAL A 5 19.88 -7.31 -2.00
CA VAL A 5 19.09 -7.81 -3.13
C VAL A 5 19.98 -7.83 -4.37
N ASN A 6 20.05 -8.97 -5.04
CA ASN A 6 20.70 -9.08 -6.35
C ASN A 6 19.79 -8.44 -7.41
N GLU A 7 20.26 -7.43 -8.12
CA GLU A 7 19.45 -6.66 -9.07
C GLU A 7 18.96 -7.50 -10.26
N GLY A 8 19.79 -8.43 -10.78
CA GLY A 8 19.39 -9.35 -11.84
C GLY A 8 18.23 -10.24 -11.39
N ARG A 9 18.35 -10.84 -10.20
CA ARG A 9 17.31 -11.68 -9.63
C ARG A 9 16.02 -10.91 -9.34
N ALA A 10 16.12 -9.68 -8.86
CA ALA A 10 14.95 -8.82 -8.64
C ALA A 10 14.22 -8.55 -9.96
N ARG A 11 14.96 -8.23 -11.02
CA ARG A 11 14.43 -8.01 -12.37
C ARG A 11 13.76 -9.26 -12.94
N GLU A 12 14.39 -10.43 -12.82
CA GLU A 12 13.81 -11.71 -13.23
C GLU A 12 12.50 -12.00 -12.49
N THR A 13 12.48 -11.76 -11.16
CA THR A 13 11.28 -11.97 -10.34
C THR A 13 10.13 -11.06 -10.78
N ILE A 14 10.39 -9.77 -11.01
CA ILE A 14 9.36 -8.81 -11.45
C ILE A 14 8.84 -9.20 -12.85
N ASN A 15 9.73 -9.57 -13.78
CA ASN A 15 9.30 -10.06 -15.09
C ASN A 15 8.43 -11.31 -14.97
N ALA A 16 8.82 -12.28 -14.13
CA ALA A 16 8.03 -13.48 -13.91
C ALA A 16 6.63 -13.18 -13.32
N ILE A 17 6.50 -12.16 -12.47
CA ILE A 17 5.19 -11.70 -11.98
C ILE A 17 4.36 -11.14 -13.15
N PHE A 18 4.92 -10.27 -13.97
CA PHE A 18 4.22 -9.67 -15.12
C PHE A 18 3.85 -10.67 -16.21
N ASP A 19 4.58 -11.78 -16.31
CA ASP A 19 4.31 -12.88 -17.26
C ASP A 19 3.41 -13.97 -16.67
N SER A 20 3.01 -13.87 -15.40
CA SER A 20 2.15 -14.83 -14.72
C SER A 20 0.67 -14.45 -14.84
N GLU A 21 -0.20 -15.27 -14.27
CA GLU A 21 -1.63 -14.96 -14.13
C GLU A 21 -1.91 -13.93 -13.00
N CYS A 22 -0.88 -13.51 -12.26
CA CYS A 22 -1.02 -12.44 -11.27
C CYS A 22 -1.18 -11.10 -11.98
N ASN A 23 -2.20 -10.36 -11.60
CA ASN A 23 -2.48 -9.02 -12.16
C ASN A 23 -2.34 -7.89 -11.11
N LEU A 24 -1.71 -8.18 -9.96
CA LEU A 24 -1.47 -7.21 -8.91
C LEU A 24 -0.07 -7.39 -8.31
N ILE A 25 0.63 -6.29 -8.12
CA ILE A 25 1.85 -6.20 -7.32
C ILE A 25 1.65 -5.16 -6.22
N ASP A 26 1.93 -5.53 -4.96
CA ASP A 26 1.89 -4.62 -3.83
C ASP A 26 3.31 -4.24 -3.40
N THR A 27 3.54 -2.95 -3.28
CA THR A 27 4.81 -2.37 -2.84
C THR A 27 4.58 -1.19 -1.89
N SER A 28 5.62 -0.44 -1.56
CA SER A 28 5.54 0.78 -0.76
C SER A 28 6.75 1.66 -1.04
N ARG A 29 6.55 2.96 -0.90
CA ARG A 29 7.61 3.96 -1.05
C ARG A 29 8.82 3.70 -0.14
N ASN A 30 8.58 3.16 1.06
CA ASN A 30 9.64 2.88 2.03
C ASN A 30 10.28 1.49 1.90
N TYR A 31 9.72 0.58 1.10
CA TYR A 31 10.28 -0.77 0.96
C TYR A 31 11.66 -0.74 0.31
N GLY A 32 12.62 -1.40 0.96
CA GLY A 32 14.00 -1.39 0.52
C GLY A 32 14.60 0.03 0.44
N PHE A 33 14.16 0.96 1.30
CA PHE A 33 14.55 2.37 1.27
C PHE A 33 14.27 3.06 -0.08
N GLY A 34 13.13 2.73 -0.70
CA GLY A 34 12.67 3.25 -1.98
C GLY A 34 13.19 2.47 -3.19
N ASN A 35 14.01 1.44 -2.99
CA ASN A 35 14.53 0.65 -4.11
C ASN A 35 13.50 -0.34 -4.67
N ALA A 36 12.48 -0.74 -3.88
CA ALA A 36 11.45 -1.66 -4.38
C ALA A 36 10.68 -1.05 -5.55
N GLU A 37 10.15 0.16 -5.39
CA GLU A 37 9.45 0.88 -6.46
C GLU A 37 10.35 1.15 -7.67
N LYS A 38 11.62 1.56 -7.45
CA LYS A 38 12.57 1.82 -8.54
C LYS A 38 12.82 0.58 -9.39
N ARG A 39 12.97 -0.60 -8.77
CA ARG A 39 13.16 -1.87 -9.50
C ARG A 39 11.95 -2.22 -10.33
N ILE A 40 10.75 -2.05 -9.78
CA ILE A 40 9.50 -2.27 -10.50
C ILE A 40 9.39 -1.29 -11.67
N GLY A 41 9.60 0.00 -11.43
CA GLY A 41 9.54 1.03 -12.47
C GLY A 41 10.57 0.85 -13.59
N GLN A 42 11.77 0.35 -13.27
CA GLN A 42 12.75 0.00 -14.28
C GLN A 42 12.25 -1.11 -15.21
N VAL A 43 11.65 -2.17 -14.67
CA VAL A 43 11.10 -3.25 -15.48
C VAL A 43 9.89 -2.77 -16.30
N ILE A 44 9.01 -1.93 -15.73
CA ILE A 44 7.90 -1.31 -16.45
C ILE A 44 8.43 -0.53 -17.66
N GLN A 45 9.46 0.29 -17.48
CA GLN A 45 10.07 1.07 -18.54
C GLN A 45 10.72 0.19 -19.62
N GLU A 46 11.43 -0.87 -19.23
CA GLU A 46 12.08 -1.82 -20.14
C GLU A 46 11.06 -2.61 -20.99
N ARG A 47 9.87 -2.85 -20.45
CA ARG A 47 8.77 -3.54 -21.14
C ARG A 47 7.91 -2.60 -22.00
N GLY A 48 8.13 -1.29 -21.90
CA GLY A 48 7.34 -0.28 -22.62
C GLY A 48 5.99 0.05 -21.96
N GLY A 49 5.77 -0.38 -20.71
CA GLY A 49 4.56 -0.14 -19.94
C GLY A 49 4.17 -1.30 -19.04
N LEU A 50 3.07 -1.15 -18.33
CA LEU A 50 2.42 -2.23 -17.58
C LEU A 50 1.65 -3.16 -18.53
N PRO A 51 1.53 -4.46 -18.18
CA PRO A 51 0.58 -5.33 -18.84
C PRO A 51 -0.86 -4.77 -18.72
N ASP A 52 -1.72 -5.09 -19.69
CA ASP A 52 -3.13 -4.73 -19.64
C ASP A 52 -3.78 -5.28 -18.35
N ASP A 53 -4.67 -4.48 -17.74
CA ASP A 53 -5.38 -4.82 -16.51
C ASP A 53 -4.49 -5.11 -15.27
N PHE A 54 -3.20 -4.73 -15.32
CA PHE A 54 -2.29 -4.94 -14.21
C PHE A 54 -2.36 -3.79 -13.19
N VAL A 55 -2.57 -4.12 -11.93
CA VAL A 55 -2.71 -3.15 -10.84
C VAL A 55 -1.39 -3.00 -10.08
N ILE A 56 -0.85 -1.79 -10.05
CA ILE A 56 0.18 -1.41 -9.10
C ILE A 56 -0.49 -0.90 -7.83
N SER A 57 -0.25 -1.59 -6.73
CA SER A 57 -0.59 -1.14 -5.38
C SER A 57 0.67 -0.57 -4.71
N THR A 58 0.59 0.68 -4.24
CA THR A 58 1.63 1.28 -3.42
C THR A 58 1.05 2.12 -2.29
N LYS A 59 1.91 2.74 -1.48
CA LYS A 59 1.47 3.34 -0.23
C LYS A 59 2.09 4.71 -0.02
N LEU A 60 1.28 5.65 0.47
CA LEU A 60 1.75 6.90 1.03
C LEU A 60 2.48 6.63 2.35
N ASP A 61 3.68 7.13 2.45
CA ASP A 61 4.52 6.89 3.62
C ASP A 61 4.88 8.19 4.36
N ARG A 62 4.89 8.11 5.69
CA ARG A 62 5.39 9.20 6.54
C ARG A 62 6.86 9.49 6.24
N ASN A 63 7.30 10.67 6.62
CA ASN A 63 8.71 11.01 6.57
C ASN A 63 9.48 10.21 7.62
N MET A 64 10.38 9.33 7.20
CA MET A 64 11.11 8.44 8.12
C MET A 64 12.04 9.15 9.09
N LYS A 65 12.45 10.40 8.78
CA LYS A 65 13.32 11.20 9.68
C LYS A 65 12.52 12.01 10.69
N THR A 66 11.47 12.71 10.23
CA THR A 66 10.67 13.61 11.07
C THR A 66 9.44 12.94 11.66
N GLN A 67 9.05 11.78 11.15
CA GLN A 67 7.83 11.03 11.46
C GLN A 67 6.52 11.76 11.09
N LYS A 68 6.59 12.91 10.41
CA LYS A 68 5.41 13.64 9.94
C LYS A 68 4.67 12.87 8.85
N PHE A 69 3.33 12.95 8.90
CA PHE A 69 2.44 12.35 7.91
C PHE A 69 1.21 13.25 7.63
N ASP A 70 1.46 14.54 7.45
CA ASP A 70 0.47 15.53 7.04
C ASP A 70 0.17 15.47 5.52
N ALA A 71 -0.77 16.28 5.05
CA ALA A 71 -1.15 16.36 3.63
C ALA A 71 0.05 16.65 2.71
N ALA A 72 0.95 17.54 3.12
CA ALA A 72 2.12 17.89 2.31
C ALA A 72 3.09 16.70 2.16
N ARG A 73 3.27 15.90 3.22
CA ARG A 73 4.07 14.67 3.14
C ARG A 73 3.38 13.63 2.28
N ALA A 74 2.07 13.45 2.40
CA ALA A 74 1.29 12.55 1.57
C ALA A 74 1.44 12.89 0.08
N ARG A 75 1.29 14.18 -0.28
CA ARG A 75 1.47 14.68 -1.66
C ARG A 75 2.88 14.36 -2.18
N LYS A 76 3.89 14.67 -1.41
CA LYS A 76 5.27 14.36 -1.79
C LYS A 76 5.50 12.86 -1.94
N SER A 77 4.83 12.03 -1.13
CA SER A 77 4.98 10.57 -1.21
C SER A 77 4.49 9.99 -2.54
N ILE A 78 3.32 10.44 -3.02
CA ILE A 78 2.82 9.97 -4.32
C ILE A 78 3.71 10.46 -5.48
N GLU A 79 4.18 11.70 -5.45
CA GLU A 79 5.09 12.22 -6.47
C GLU A 79 6.37 11.38 -6.57
N GLU A 80 6.96 11.05 -5.42
CA GLU A 80 8.12 10.17 -5.34
C GLU A 80 7.82 8.76 -5.88
N SER A 81 6.62 8.22 -5.63
CA SER A 81 6.20 6.89 -6.12
C SER A 81 5.94 6.88 -7.62
N LEU A 82 5.25 7.87 -8.17
CA LEU A 82 5.00 8.00 -9.60
C LEU A 82 6.32 8.08 -10.39
N GLU A 83 7.26 8.90 -9.89
CA GLU A 83 8.60 9.01 -10.48
C GLU A 83 9.37 7.68 -10.42
N ALA A 84 9.33 6.99 -9.26
CA ALA A 84 10.07 5.75 -9.07
C ALA A 84 9.49 4.59 -9.90
N LEU A 85 8.17 4.48 -9.96
CA LEU A 85 7.43 3.44 -10.68
C LEU A 85 7.34 3.69 -12.19
N LYS A 86 7.65 4.91 -12.65
CA LYS A 86 7.54 5.30 -14.08
C LYS A 86 6.11 5.16 -14.64
N VAL A 87 5.14 5.54 -13.84
CA VAL A 87 3.71 5.55 -14.22
C VAL A 87 3.10 6.93 -13.94
N ASP A 88 2.04 7.28 -14.67
CA ASP A 88 1.36 8.57 -14.53
C ASP A 88 0.28 8.55 -13.44
N ARG A 89 -0.20 7.36 -13.06
CA ARG A 89 -1.20 7.14 -12.00
C ARG A 89 -0.98 5.81 -11.29
N ILE A 90 -1.52 5.70 -10.08
CA ILE A 90 -1.48 4.49 -9.26
C ILE A 90 -2.84 3.78 -9.34
N GLY A 91 -2.85 2.47 -9.59
CA GLY A 91 -4.10 1.69 -9.59
C GLY A 91 -4.73 1.60 -8.21
N LEU A 92 -3.94 1.32 -7.17
CA LEU A 92 -4.41 1.25 -5.78
C LEU A 92 -3.41 1.95 -4.84
N LEU A 93 -3.83 3.06 -4.24
CA LEU A 93 -2.99 3.86 -3.35
C LEU A 93 -3.47 3.75 -1.91
N HIS A 94 -2.62 3.26 -1.01
CA HIS A 94 -2.96 3.14 0.40
C HIS A 94 -2.35 4.24 1.27
N LEU A 95 -3.04 4.59 2.36
CA LEU A 95 -2.40 5.22 3.50
C LEU A 95 -1.70 4.15 4.34
N HIS A 96 -0.41 4.33 4.66
CA HIS A 96 0.43 3.29 5.27
C HIS A 96 0.70 3.53 6.75
N ASP A 97 0.34 2.54 7.57
CA ASP A 97 0.65 2.46 8.99
C ASP A 97 0.40 3.78 9.77
N PRO A 98 -0.80 4.39 9.65
CA PRO A 98 -1.10 5.63 10.36
C PRO A 98 -1.08 5.47 11.90
N GLU A 99 -1.22 4.25 12.42
CA GLU A 99 -1.12 3.93 13.84
C GLU A 99 0.23 4.24 14.48
N HIS A 100 1.25 4.51 13.67
CA HIS A 100 2.57 4.91 14.16
C HIS A 100 2.73 6.42 14.29
N CYS A 101 1.75 7.22 13.85
CA CYS A 101 1.76 8.65 14.08
C CYS A 101 1.51 8.96 15.55
N LYS A 102 2.22 9.96 16.07
CA LYS A 102 2.07 10.38 17.47
C LYS A 102 0.74 11.07 17.73
N ASP A 103 0.26 11.79 16.73
CA ASP A 103 -1.00 12.54 16.77
C ASP A 103 -1.87 12.09 15.58
N ILE A 104 -2.97 11.43 15.87
CA ILE A 104 -3.91 10.94 14.85
C ILE A 104 -4.55 12.12 14.08
N THR A 105 -4.58 13.34 14.61
CA THR A 105 -5.12 14.50 13.91
C THR A 105 -4.27 14.91 12.70
N GLU A 106 -2.98 14.57 12.66
CA GLU A 106 -2.15 14.70 11.46
C GLU A 106 -2.68 13.85 10.29
N ILE A 107 -3.42 12.77 10.61
CA ILE A 107 -4.01 11.84 9.66
C ILE A 107 -5.44 12.26 9.33
N THR A 108 -6.29 12.42 10.34
CA THR A 108 -7.75 12.59 10.19
C THR A 108 -8.21 14.03 10.09
N GLY A 109 -7.35 14.99 10.42
CA GLY A 109 -7.68 16.43 10.34
C GLY A 109 -7.91 16.91 8.89
N SER A 110 -8.48 18.10 8.74
CA SER A 110 -8.80 18.69 7.42
C SER A 110 -7.58 18.90 6.50
N ASN A 111 -6.40 19.06 7.08
CA ASN A 111 -5.11 19.11 6.38
C ASN A 111 -4.31 17.81 6.58
N GLY A 112 -4.99 16.74 6.93
CA GLY A 112 -4.39 15.44 7.18
C GLY A 112 -4.14 14.63 5.91
N SER A 113 -3.34 13.58 6.06
CA SER A 113 -3.00 12.69 4.94
C SER A 113 -4.20 11.91 4.41
N LEU A 114 -5.26 11.64 5.20
CA LEU A 114 -6.49 11.03 4.71
C LEU A 114 -7.23 11.93 3.73
N ALA A 115 -7.49 13.17 4.10
CA ALA A 115 -8.15 14.13 3.21
C ALA A 115 -7.37 14.28 1.89
N GLU A 116 -6.04 14.32 1.98
CA GLU A 116 -5.18 14.42 0.81
C GLU A 116 -5.18 13.16 -0.05
N LEU A 117 -5.28 11.95 0.54
CA LEU A 117 -5.43 10.69 -0.19
C LEU A 117 -6.68 10.70 -1.08
N PHE A 118 -7.85 11.08 -0.52
CA PHE A 118 -9.09 11.15 -1.27
C PHE A 118 -9.06 12.24 -2.36
N LYS A 119 -8.42 13.37 -2.09
CA LYS A 119 -8.18 14.40 -3.10
C LYS A 119 -7.31 13.89 -4.26
N MET A 120 -6.29 13.08 -4.00
CA MET A 120 -5.50 12.44 -5.07
C MET A 120 -6.34 11.52 -5.95
N LYS A 121 -7.32 10.82 -5.39
CA LYS A 121 -8.30 10.03 -6.15
C LYS A 121 -9.16 10.93 -7.05
N GLU A 122 -9.69 12.03 -6.51
CA GLU A 122 -10.48 13.00 -7.28
C GLU A 122 -9.69 13.65 -8.41
N GLU A 123 -8.41 13.90 -8.21
CA GLU A 123 -7.47 14.43 -9.21
C GLU A 123 -7.04 13.38 -10.27
N GLY A 124 -7.38 12.11 -10.08
CA GLY A 124 -7.01 11.02 -10.99
C GLY A 124 -5.58 10.51 -10.85
N LEU A 125 -4.85 10.92 -9.81
CA LEU A 125 -3.51 10.39 -9.48
C LEU A 125 -3.56 8.96 -8.93
N ALA A 126 -4.70 8.57 -8.35
CA ALA A 126 -5.00 7.19 -7.95
C ALA A 126 -6.37 6.78 -8.48
N GLU A 127 -6.52 5.55 -8.96
CA GLU A 127 -7.81 5.03 -9.41
C GLU A 127 -8.68 4.63 -8.23
N THR A 128 -8.09 3.94 -7.28
CA THR A 128 -8.72 3.47 -6.04
C THR A 128 -7.82 3.80 -4.85
N VAL A 129 -8.43 3.94 -3.67
CA VAL A 129 -7.73 4.28 -2.44
C VAL A 129 -8.00 3.27 -1.34
N GLY A 130 -6.98 3.01 -0.53
CA GLY A 130 -7.03 2.01 0.52
C GLY A 130 -6.38 2.46 1.82
N LEU A 131 -6.56 1.62 2.84
CA LEU A 131 -5.91 1.76 4.14
C LEU A 131 -5.08 0.51 4.43
N ALA A 132 -3.79 0.67 4.71
CA ALA A 132 -2.87 -0.43 5.02
C ALA A 132 -2.30 -0.26 6.42
N MET A 133 -2.66 -1.12 7.38
CA MET A 133 -2.20 -1.03 8.77
C MET A 133 -2.41 -2.33 9.57
N GLY A 134 -1.79 -2.40 10.74
CA GLY A 134 -1.82 -3.59 11.61
C GLY A 134 -2.89 -3.57 12.70
N LYS A 135 -3.32 -2.39 13.21
CA LYS A 135 -4.29 -2.28 14.29
C LYS A 135 -5.72 -2.38 13.76
N THR A 136 -6.37 -3.52 13.98
CA THR A 136 -7.70 -3.84 13.46
C THR A 136 -8.79 -2.90 13.97
N GLU A 137 -8.77 -2.55 15.25
CA GLU A 137 -9.77 -1.71 15.90
C GLU A 137 -9.75 -0.30 15.32
N LEU A 138 -8.57 0.31 15.24
CA LEU A 138 -8.39 1.65 14.67
C LEU A 138 -8.71 1.65 13.16
N MET A 139 -8.33 0.59 12.43
CA MET A 139 -8.69 0.46 11.01
C MET A 139 -10.19 0.43 10.82
N LEU A 140 -10.91 -0.32 11.67
CA LEU A 140 -12.37 -0.39 11.63
C LEU A 140 -13.04 0.96 11.92
N GLU A 141 -12.53 1.73 12.88
CA GLU A 141 -13.00 3.09 13.15
C GLU A 141 -12.84 3.98 11.92
N ILE A 142 -11.65 3.99 11.31
CA ILE A 142 -11.34 4.86 10.17
C ILE A 142 -12.19 4.48 8.94
N ILE A 143 -12.36 3.20 8.61
CA ILE A 143 -13.12 2.79 7.42
C ILE A 143 -14.65 2.97 7.58
N LYS A 144 -15.15 3.17 8.80
CA LYS A 144 -16.54 3.57 9.04
C LYS A 144 -16.81 5.03 8.68
N GLU A 145 -15.79 5.87 8.75
CA GLU A 145 -15.91 7.31 8.52
C GLU A 145 -15.50 7.74 7.10
N TRP A 146 -14.66 6.94 6.43
CA TRP A 146 -14.08 7.27 5.13
C TRP A 146 -14.37 6.19 4.08
N PRO A 147 -14.76 6.56 2.84
CA PRO A 147 -15.23 5.62 1.82
C PRO A 147 -14.06 4.96 1.06
N PHE A 148 -13.31 4.11 1.72
CA PHE A 148 -12.22 3.35 1.11
C PHE A 148 -12.71 2.28 0.13
N ASP A 149 -11.93 2.04 -0.92
CA ASP A 149 -12.15 0.97 -1.89
C ASP A 149 -11.53 -0.37 -1.42
N ALA A 150 -10.44 -0.30 -0.64
CA ALA A 150 -9.72 -1.48 -0.19
C ALA A 150 -9.05 -1.31 1.17
N ILE A 151 -8.74 -2.44 1.82
CA ILE A 151 -7.88 -2.50 3.00
C ILE A 151 -6.79 -3.54 2.83
N ILE A 152 -5.60 -3.26 3.40
CA ILE A 152 -4.53 -4.24 3.62
C ILE A 152 -4.33 -4.38 5.13
N ASN A 153 -4.52 -5.58 5.66
CA ASN A 153 -4.20 -5.90 7.04
C ASN A 153 -3.26 -7.11 7.10
N HIS A 154 -2.32 -7.13 8.04
CA HIS A 154 -1.28 -8.14 8.09
C HIS A 154 -1.25 -8.89 9.42
N ASN A 155 -1.00 -10.21 9.38
CA ASN A 155 -0.85 -11.06 10.56
C ASN A 155 -2.07 -11.12 11.51
N ARG A 156 -3.25 -10.68 11.08
CA ARG A 156 -4.47 -10.65 11.92
C ARG A 156 -5.55 -11.60 11.44
N PHE A 157 -5.33 -12.23 10.28
CA PHE A 157 -6.19 -13.27 9.74
C PHE A 157 -5.32 -14.43 9.22
N THR A 158 -4.99 -15.35 10.11
CA THR A 158 -4.12 -16.51 9.86
C THR A 158 -4.73 -17.74 10.52
N LEU A 159 -4.13 -18.91 10.39
CA LEU A 159 -4.54 -20.09 11.17
C LEU A 159 -4.31 -19.93 12.67
N LEU A 160 -3.44 -19.00 13.09
CA LEU A 160 -3.08 -18.75 14.48
C LEU A 160 -3.77 -17.52 15.09
N ASN A 161 -4.34 -16.64 14.26
CA ASN A 161 -4.87 -15.35 14.69
C ASN A 161 -6.07 -14.96 13.84
N ARG A 162 -7.19 -14.64 14.50
CA ARG A 162 -8.47 -14.26 13.89
C ARG A 162 -8.95 -12.87 14.34
N ASN A 163 -8.05 -12.01 14.81
CA ASN A 163 -8.40 -10.68 15.32
C ASN A 163 -9.01 -9.75 14.24
N ALA A 164 -8.88 -10.09 12.96
CA ALA A 164 -9.47 -9.32 11.87
C ALA A 164 -10.90 -9.75 11.51
N ASP A 165 -11.53 -10.71 12.19
CA ASP A 165 -12.85 -11.22 11.81
C ASP A 165 -13.94 -10.12 11.74
N GLU A 166 -14.01 -9.24 12.74
CA GLU A 166 -14.98 -8.14 12.76
C GLU A 166 -14.68 -7.12 11.63
N LEU A 167 -13.41 -6.74 11.48
CA LEU A 167 -12.94 -5.83 10.43
C LEU A 167 -13.32 -6.36 9.04
N TYR A 168 -13.03 -7.64 8.78
CA TYR A 168 -13.28 -8.24 7.47
C TYR A 168 -14.79 -8.44 7.21
N SER A 169 -15.56 -8.76 8.23
CA SER A 169 -17.02 -8.83 8.12
C SER A 169 -17.63 -7.48 7.76
N TYR A 170 -17.15 -6.41 8.40
CA TYR A 170 -17.57 -5.04 8.07
C TYR A 170 -17.15 -4.65 6.64
N ALA A 171 -15.90 -4.86 6.28
CA ALA A 171 -15.38 -4.53 4.95
C ALA A 171 -16.18 -5.26 3.85
N TYR A 172 -16.39 -6.56 4.01
CA TYR A 172 -17.20 -7.36 3.07
C TYR A 172 -18.62 -6.82 2.92
N SER A 173 -19.28 -6.51 4.03
CA SER A 173 -20.68 -5.99 4.03
C SER A 173 -20.80 -4.60 3.40
N ASN A 174 -19.70 -3.85 3.28
CA ASN A 174 -19.65 -2.51 2.70
C ASN A 174 -18.92 -2.44 1.35
N ASN A 175 -18.70 -3.59 0.69
CA ASN A 175 -18.03 -3.69 -0.61
C ASN A 175 -16.59 -3.11 -0.61
N ILE A 176 -15.89 -3.19 0.51
CA ILE A 176 -14.48 -2.82 0.62
C ILE A 176 -13.64 -4.07 0.33
N SER A 177 -12.77 -4.01 -0.65
CA SER A 177 -11.86 -5.11 -1.01
C SER A 177 -10.86 -5.41 0.11
N ILE A 178 -10.59 -6.69 0.37
CA ILE A 178 -9.71 -7.13 1.47
C ILE A 178 -8.47 -7.79 0.90
N ILE A 179 -7.30 -7.27 1.25
CA ILE A 179 -6.00 -7.87 0.98
C ILE A 179 -5.42 -8.37 2.30
N ASN A 180 -5.43 -9.68 2.49
CA ASN A 180 -4.87 -10.31 3.69
C ASN A 180 -3.37 -10.55 3.50
N ALA A 181 -2.54 -9.68 4.05
CA ALA A 181 -1.10 -9.81 4.00
C ALA A 181 -0.55 -10.72 5.10
N ALA A 182 0.56 -11.40 4.81
CA ALA A 182 1.23 -12.34 5.72
C ALA A 182 0.30 -13.45 6.29
N PRO A 183 -0.46 -14.18 5.46
CA PRO A 183 -1.39 -15.23 5.90
C PRO A 183 -0.68 -16.40 6.60
N TYR A 184 0.62 -16.55 6.37
CA TYR A 184 1.48 -17.55 7.02
C TYR A 184 2.15 -17.04 8.31
N ALA A 185 1.56 -16.03 8.97
CA ALA A 185 2.04 -15.48 10.25
C ALA A 185 3.55 -15.11 10.21
N SER A 186 3.93 -14.30 9.19
CA SER A 186 5.32 -13.87 8.97
C SER A 186 6.34 -15.02 8.88
N GLY A 187 5.92 -16.14 8.31
CA GLY A 187 6.76 -17.32 8.07
C GLY A 187 6.71 -18.40 9.16
N VAL A 188 5.99 -18.18 10.26
CA VAL A 188 5.82 -19.21 11.31
C VAL A 188 5.13 -20.46 10.76
N LEU A 189 4.21 -20.32 9.83
CA LEU A 189 3.46 -21.42 9.20
C LEU A 189 4.07 -21.90 7.88
N ALA A 190 5.22 -21.39 7.47
CA ALA A 190 5.85 -21.67 6.17
C ALA A 190 7.16 -22.45 6.27
N LYS A 191 7.36 -23.22 7.34
CA LYS A 191 8.55 -24.07 7.54
C LYS A 191 8.27 -25.50 7.17
#